data_ae49db7c6a35c23f9855d6831ecf28dc
#
_entry.id   ae49db7c6a35c23f9855d6831ecf28dc
#
_cell.length_a   1.000
_cell.length_b   1.000
_cell.length_c   1.000
_cell.angle_alpha   90.00
_cell.angle_beta   90.00
_cell.angle_gamma   90.00
#
_symmetry.space_group_name_H-M   'P 1'
#
loop_
_entity.id
_entity.type
_entity.pdbx_description
1 polymer ?
#
loop_
_entity_poly.entity_id
_entity_poly.type
_entity_poly.pdbx_seq_one_letter_code
_entity_poly.pdbx_strand_id
1 'polypeptide(L)'
;MHSIRIQLLAFIAAVLLIFLVILNIYPLTSSRDLIFEEKRSAISSQVSVIASSLSGLDRLSPESVREVLQLLDLGGYSRTLVTREDGTVVYDDAGTAGAVTDIADILSSLGGKSVFRSHFTSEAFSSSYAMPVYRRGAIIGAVYLVEIDRERADLMSDIQRSLMHISLVIGAVALLFAVLFSTVLLQRMRELVRSIRIVAGGDYAHRLVTRGSDEITELGNEFNLLTARLEDTEKQRRRFVSDASHELKTPLASIRLLSDSIVQSGSMDSDTMREFASDIGHEAERLQRTTEKLLDLSRLDDGVQVIPEPVDLKQVAVDALAVLRPLAEEKDVKLRCELDDGCVVMANTDDMFHIIFNLMENAVKYNVPGGSVQVKVNAADDKILLTVADTGIGIPEEDRLNVFARFYRVDKARSRASGGSGLGLSIVHDAVLAHGGTIAVGQNKPQGSVFVVTFPRPTSEETGI
;
A
#
# COMPACT_ATOMS: atom_id res chain seq x y z
N MET A 1 -22.56 7.06 -6.20
CA MET A 1 -21.43 6.58 -5.37
C MET A 1 -21.44 7.36 -4.05
N HIS A 2 -21.64 6.69 -2.94
CA HIS A 2 -21.61 7.34 -1.62
C HIS A 2 -20.17 7.76 -1.32
N SER A 3 -19.98 9.00 -0.88
CA SER A 3 -18.67 9.52 -0.49
C SER A 3 -18.08 8.65 0.62
N ILE A 4 -16.81 8.23 0.52
CA ILE A 4 -16.07 7.51 1.56
C ILE A 4 -16.26 8.15 2.94
N ARG A 5 -16.39 9.48 2.96
CA ARG A 5 -16.70 10.24 4.17
C ARG A 5 -18.00 9.80 4.84
N ILE A 6 -19.07 9.66 4.05
CA ILE A 6 -20.40 9.27 4.57
C ILE A 6 -20.34 7.83 5.08
N GLN A 7 -19.68 6.94 4.36
CA GLN A 7 -19.52 5.54 4.78
C GLN A 7 -18.74 5.42 6.09
N LEU A 8 -17.63 6.15 6.22
CA LEU A 8 -16.80 6.15 7.43
C LEU A 8 -17.58 6.71 8.62
N LEU A 9 -18.25 7.85 8.45
CA LEU A 9 -19.07 8.45 9.51
C LEU A 9 -20.25 7.55 9.90
N ALA A 10 -20.92 6.93 8.94
CA ALA A 10 -22.02 6.00 9.21
C ALA A 10 -21.54 4.76 9.97
N PHE A 11 -20.38 4.22 9.62
CA PHE A 11 -19.77 3.08 10.33
C PHE A 11 -19.43 3.44 11.78
N ILE A 12 -18.75 4.58 12.00
CA ILE A 12 -18.40 5.04 13.36
C ILE A 12 -19.67 5.32 14.17
N ALA A 13 -20.68 5.97 13.57
CA ALA A 13 -21.95 6.23 14.23
C ALA A 13 -22.70 4.95 14.61
N ALA A 14 -22.69 3.93 13.76
CA ALA A 14 -23.30 2.63 14.05
C ALA A 14 -22.61 1.92 15.22
N VAL A 15 -21.27 1.87 15.22
CA VAL A 15 -20.48 1.28 16.32
C VAL A 15 -20.74 2.02 17.63
N LEU A 16 -20.75 3.35 17.59
CA LEU A 16 -21.01 4.19 18.75
C LEU A 16 -22.43 3.94 19.29
N LEU A 17 -23.44 3.85 18.43
CA LEU A 17 -24.82 3.56 18.83
C LEU A 17 -24.91 2.21 19.55
N ILE A 18 -24.32 1.17 19.01
CA ILE A 18 -24.30 -0.17 19.62
C ILE A 18 -23.66 -0.10 21.00
N PHE A 19 -22.52 0.57 21.13
CA PHE A 19 -21.81 0.73 22.40
C PHE A 19 -22.67 1.49 23.44
N LEU A 20 -23.32 2.58 23.04
CA LEU A 20 -24.22 3.36 23.92
C LEU A 20 -25.45 2.56 24.35
N VAL A 21 -26.02 1.74 23.48
CA VAL A 21 -27.13 0.85 23.83
C VAL A 21 -26.69 -0.17 24.86
N ILE A 22 -25.54 -0.82 24.67
CA ILE A 22 -24.99 -1.77 25.65
C ILE A 22 -24.73 -1.09 26.99
N LEU A 23 -24.11 0.10 26.98
CA LEU A 23 -23.78 0.85 28.19
C LEU A 23 -25.03 1.22 29.00
N ASN A 24 -26.16 1.47 28.35
CA ASN A 24 -27.41 1.83 29.02
C ASN A 24 -28.26 0.62 29.46
N ILE A 25 -28.20 -0.50 28.74
CA ILE A 25 -29.05 -1.67 29.04
C ILE A 25 -28.35 -2.60 30.05
N TYR A 26 -27.08 -2.94 29.82
CA TYR A 26 -26.39 -3.98 30.60
C TYR A 26 -26.25 -3.67 32.10
N PRO A 27 -25.80 -2.46 32.52
CA PRO A 27 -25.70 -2.15 33.94
C PRO A 27 -27.05 -2.16 34.63
N LEU A 28 -28.13 -1.69 33.96
CA LEU A 28 -29.44 -1.63 34.49
C LEU A 28 -30.04 -3.03 34.74
N THR A 29 -29.93 -3.93 33.75
CA THR A 29 -30.38 -5.33 33.88
C THR A 29 -29.61 -6.08 34.96
N SER A 30 -28.28 -5.95 34.97
CA SER A 30 -27.43 -6.62 35.95
C SER A 30 -27.69 -6.13 37.38
N SER A 31 -27.88 -4.81 37.57
CA SER A 31 -28.19 -4.26 38.90
C SER A 31 -29.59 -4.70 39.38
N ARG A 32 -30.56 -4.76 38.48
CA ARG A 32 -31.92 -5.26 38.79
C ARG A 32 -31.88 -6.73 39.24
N ASP A 33 -31.13 -7.57 38.53
CA ASP A 33 -31.03 -8.99 38.87
C ASP A 33 -30.35 -9.21 40.24
N LEU A 34 -29.32 -8.41 40.56
CA LEU A 34 -28.70 -8.41 41.87
C LEU A 34 -29.65 -7.99 43.00
N ILE A 35 -30.46 -6.93 42.79
CA ILE A 35 -31.45 -6.50 43.77
C ILE A 35 -32.52 -7.57 43.97
N PHE A 36 -32.95 -8.24 42.90
CA PHE A 36 -33.94 -9.32 43.03
C PHE A 36 -33.41 -10.50 43.86
N GLU A 37 -32.16 -10.95 43.66
CA GLU A 37 -31.58 -12.01 44.45
C GLU A 37 -31.39 -11.60 45.90
N GLU A 38 -30.94 -10.38 46.20
CA GLU A 38 -30.81 -9.86 47.54
C GLU A 38 -32.15 -9.83 48.26
N LYS A 39 -33.21 -9.28 47.59
CA LYS A 39 -34.58 -9.20 48.10
C LYS A 39 -35.14 -10.59 48.37
N ARG A 40 -34.96 -11.53 47.45
CA ARG A 40 -35.38 -12.93 47.63
C ARG A 40 -34.78 -13.55 48.85
N SER A 41 -33.47 -13.39 49.06
CA SER A 41 -32.78 -13.93 50.24
C SER A 41 -33.29 -13.30 51.54
N ALA A 42 -33.42 -11.96 51.55
CA ALA A 42 -33.84 -11.23 52.74
C ALA A 42 -35.27 -11.61 53.13
N ILE A 43 -36.25 -11.52 52.19
CA ILE A 43 -37.65 -11.85 52.48
C ILE A 43 -37.83 -13.34 52.84
N SER A 44 -37.14 -14.25 52.11
CA SER A 44 -37.19 -15.70 52.38
C SER A 44 -36.73 -16.01 53.80
N SER A 45 -35.63 -15.38 54.26
CA SER A 45 -35.11 -15.56 55.59
C SER A 45 -36.10 -15.10 56.66
N GLN A 46 -36.69 -13.91 56.45
CA GLN A 46 -37.66 -13.35 57.39
C GLN A 46 -38.95 -14.17 57.47
N VAL A 47 -39.51 -14.56 56.30
CA VAL A 47 -40.68 -15.44 56.23
C VAL A 47 -40.43 -16.79 56.93
N SER A 48 -39.24 -17.33 56.74
CA SER A 48 -38.82 -18.57 57.40
C SER A 48 -38.81 -18.45 58.92
N VAL A 49 -38.31 -17.33 59.46
CA VAL A 49 -38.33 -17.05 60.89
C VAL A 49 -39.74 -16.99 61.41
N ILE A 50 -40.64 -16.25 60.71
CA ILE A 50 -42.05 -16.13 61.09
C ILE A 50 -42.75 -17.50 61.03
N ALA A 51 -42.56 -18.24 59.93
CA ALA A 51 -43.18 -19.56 59.79
C ALA A 51 -42.72 -20.55 60.86
N SER A 52 -41.41 -20.50 61.22
CA SER A 52 -40.87 -21.32 62.30
C SER A 52 -41.43 -20.95 63.65
N SER A 53 -41.57 -19.66 63.95
CA SER A 53 -42.18 -19.18 65.20
C SER A 53 -43.64 -19.57 65.34
N LEU A 54 -44.39 -19.44 64.24
CA LEU A 54 -45.82 -19.85 64.18
C LEU A 54 -46.02 -21.38 64.26
N SER A 55 -45.04 -22.18 63.86
CA SER A 55 -45.11 -23.65 63.92
C SER A 55 -45.16 -24.17 65.36
N GLY A 56 -44.78 -23.38 66.36
CA GLY A 56 -44.85 -23.70 67.77
C GLY A 56 -46.24 -23.53 68.41
N LEU A 57 -47.17 -22.88 67.71
CA LEU A 57 -48.51 -22.60 68.21
C LEU A 57 -49.43 -23.80 68.04
N ASP A 58 -50.34 -24.04 69.03
CA ASP A 58 -51.33 -25.10 68.99
C ASP A 58 -52.39 -24.89 67.92
N ARG A 59 -52.81 -23.63 67.73
CA ARG A 59 -53.73 -23.17 66.66
C ARG A 59 -53.34 -21.74 66.26
N LEU A 60 -53.50 -21.48 64.96
CA LEU A 60 -53.36 -20.12 64.45
C LEU A 60 -54.64 -19.31 64.81
N SER A 61 -54.62 -18.63 65.94
CA SER A 61 -55.67 -17.68 66.35
C SER A 61 -55.22 -16.23 66.10
N PRO A 62 -56.11 -15.24 65.88
CA PRO A 62 -55.74 -13.87 65.72
C PRO A 62 -54.89 -13.29 66.86
N GLU A 63 -55.12 -13.71 68.07
CA GLU A 63 -54.41 -13.26 69.27
C GLU A 63 -53.01 -13.81 69.35
N SER A 64 -52.88 -15.16 69.20
CA SER A 64 -51.57 -15.83 69.25
C SER A 64 -50.65 -15.48 68.09
N VAL A 65 -51.18 -15.29 66.88
CA VAL A 65 -50.43 -14.82 65.73
C VAL A 65 -49.93 -13.39 65.95
N ARG A 66 -50.79 -12.50 66.45
CA ARG A 66 -50.43 -11.11 66.77
C ARG A 66 -49.32 -11.02 67.79
N GLU A 67 -49.37 -11.83 68.82
CA GLU A 67 -48.39 -11.87 69.91
C GLU A 67 -47.00 -12.30 69.35
N VAL A 68 -46.96 -13.34 68.52
CA VAL A 68 -45.72 -13.78 67.88
C VAL A 68 -45.18 -12.72 66.95
N LEU A 69 -46.04 -12.08 66.12
CA LEU A 69 -45.58 -11.08 65.15
C LEU A 69 -45.09 -9.77 65.85
N GLN A 70 -45.68 -9.42 67.03
CA GLN A 70 -45.23 -8.29 67.79
C GLN A 70 -43.82 -8.48 68.43
N LEU A 71 -43.42 -9.74 68.68
CA LEU A 71 -42.07 -10.06 69.17
C LEU A 71 -41.01 -10.07 68.05
N LEU A 72 -41.48 -10.19 66.80
CA LEU A 72 -40.62 -10.16 65.63
C LEU A 72 -40.69 -8.74 65.07
N ASP A 73 -39.59 -8.01 65.05
CA ASP A 73 -39.54 -6.70 64.43
C ASP A 73 -39.76 -6.83 62.91
N LEU A 74 -40.98 -6.57 62.48
CA LEU A 74 -41.42 -6.61 61.06
C LEU A 74 -41.36 -5.22 60.40
N GLY A 75 -40.61 -4.31 61.02
CA GLY A 75 -40.42 -2.97 60.47
C GLY A 75 -39.79 -3.05 59.09
N GLY A 76 -40.42 -2.43 58.09
CA GLY A 76 -39.93 -2.37 56.70
C GLY A 76 -40.74 -3.19 55.68
N TYR A 77 -41.68 -4.04 56.13
CA TYR A 77 -42.58 -4.73 55.22
C TYR A 77 -43.89 -3.93 55.07
N SER A 78 -44.40 -3.89 53.84
CA SER A 78 -45.59 -3.13 53.48
C SER A 78 -46.89 -3.88 53.81
N ARG A 79 -46.80 -5.22 53.91
CA ARG A 79 -47.94 -6.06 54.27
C ARG A 79 -47.49 -7.41 54.76
N THR A 80 -48.04 -7.81 55.92
CA THR A 80 -47.86 -9.14 56.50
C THR A 80 -49.24 -9.81 56.59
N LEU A 81 -49.36 -11.00 56.02
CA LEU A 81 -50.61 -11.77 56.06
C LEU A 81 -50.33 -13.21 56.49
N VAL A 82 -51.14 -13.72 57.41
CA VAL A 82 -51.08 -15.13 57.88
C VAL A 82 -52.46 -15.75 57.69
N THR A 83 -52.49 -16.95 57.10
CA THR A 83 -53.71 -17.68 56.85
C THR A 83 -53.71 -19.01 57.59
N ARG A 84 -54.88 -19.61 57.80
CA ARG A 84 -55.04 -21.04 58.15
C ARG A 84 -54.93 -21.93 56.90
N GLU A 85 -55.02 -23.25 57.12
CA GLU A 85 -55.02 -24.26 56.07
C GLU A 85 -56.19 -24.17 55.11
N ASP A 86 -57.34 -23.63 55.54
CA ASP A 86 -58.53 -23.36 54.74
C ASP A 86 -58.48 -22.05 53.96
N GLY A 87 -57.39 -21.31 54.01
CA GLY A 87 -57.22 -20.01 53.34
C GLY A 87 -57.86 -18.84 54.11
N THR A 88 -58.40 -19.06 55.33
CA THR A 88 -58.96 -17.98 56.16
C THR A 88 -57.84 -17.10 56.67
N VAL A 89 -57.91 -15.78 56.50
CA VAL A 89 -56.94 -14.81 56.95
C VAL A 89 -57.05 -14.66 58.46
N VAL A 90 -55.99 -15.01 59.22
CA VAL A 90 -55.90 -14.89 60.67
C VAL A 90 -55.33 -13.53 61.07
N TYR A 91 -54.39 -13.04 60.31
CA TYR A 91 -53.74 -11.76 60.50
C TYR A 91 -53.48 -11.08 59.19
N ASP A 92 -53.73 -9.79 59.10
CA ASP A 92 -53.42 -8.93 57.99
C ASP A 92 -53.27 -7.48 58.46
N ASP A 93 -52.11 -6.87 58.19
CA ASP A 93 -51.87 -5.45 58.48
C ASP A 93 -52.83 -4.54 57.73
N ALA A 94 -53.36 -4.96 56.56
CA ALA A 94 -54.35 -4.22 55.76
C ALA A 94 -55.76 -4.39 56.23
N GLY A 95 -56.04 -5.19 57.30
CA GLY A 95 -57.34 -5.29 57.96
C GLY A 95 -58.33 -6.26 57.32
N THR A 96 -57.90 -7.21 56.51
CA THR A 96 -58.79 -8.23 55.89
C THR A 96 -58.95 -9.50 56.72
N ALA A 97 -58.60 -9.48 58.02
CA ALA A 97 -58.73 -10.63 58.87
C ALA A 97 -60.17 -11.17 58.92
N GLY A 98 -60.32 -12.52 58.85
CA GLY A 98 -61.59 -13.20 58.80
C GLY A 98 -62.13 -13.51 57.41
N ALA A 99 -61.55 -12.92 56.35
CA ALA A 99 -61.90 -13.27 54.96
C ALA A 99 -61.10 -14.46 54.46
N VAL A 100 -61.62 -15.16 53.45
CA VAL A 100 -60.83 -16.17 52.71
C VAL A 100 -60.02 -15.46 51.64
N THR A 101 -58.73 -15.77 51.56
CA THR A 101 -57.83 -15.13 50.59
C THR A 101 -57.97 -15.77 49.20
N ASP A 102 -57.89 -14.97 48.16
CA ASP A 102 -57.82 -15.33 46.75
C ASP A 102 -56.42 -15.15 46.15
N ILE A 103 -55.43 -14.77 46.98
CA ILE A 103 -54.07 -14.50 46.54
C ILE A 103 -53.43 -15.81 46.05
N ALA A 104 -53.12 -15.91 44.76
CA ALA A 104 -52.62 -17.14 44.10
C ALA A 104 -51.30 -17.68 44.75
N ASP A 105 -50.46 -16.81 45.26
CA ASP A 105 -49.19 -17.17 45.91
C ASP A 105 -49.42 -17.87 47.26
N ILE A 106 -50.43 -17.40 48.02
CA ILE A 106 -50.85 -18.03 49.30
C ILE A 106 -51.50 -19.39 49.02
N LEU A 107 -52.40 -19.48 48.04
CA LEU A 107 -53.04 -20.72 47.65
C LEU A 107 -52.01 -21.79 47.21
N SER A 108 -50.99 -21.35 46.43
CA SER A 108 -49.87 -22.21 46.06
C SER A 108 -49.06 -22.67 47.26
N SER A 109 -48.90 -21.78 48.27
CA SER A 109 -48.20 -22.06 49.51
C SER A 109 -48.93 -23.04 50.38
N LEU A 110 -50.24 -22.95 50.49
CA LEU A 110 -51.08 -23.95 51.15
C LEU A 110 -51.02 -25.33 50.49
N GLY A 111 -50.64 -25.39 49.18
CA GLY A 111 -50.28 -26.61 48.45
C GLY A 111 -48.89 -27.12 48.74
N GLY A 112 -48.11 -26.51 49.65
CA GLY A 112 -46.78 -26.94 50.07
C GLY A 112 -45.61 -26.34 49.28
N LYS A 113 -45.83 -25.32 48.42
CA LYS A 113 -44.81 -24.64 47.63
C LYS A 113 -44.49 -23.26 48.24
N SER A 114 -43.18 -22.95 48.37
CA SER A 114 -42.79 -21.55 48.65
C SER A 114 -42.76 -20.79 47.33
N VAL A 115 -43.36 -19.58 47.31
CA VAL A 115 -43.48 -18.77 46.09
C VAL A 115 -42.89 -17.39 46.35
N PHE A 116 -41.90 -17.02 45.54
CA PHE A 116 -41.32 -15.67 45.48
C PHE A 116 -41.77 -15.00 44.20
N ARG A 117 -42.21 -13.77 44.31
CA ARG A 117 -42.43 -12.90 43.16
C ARG A 117 -41.78 -11.56 43.42
N SER A 118 -41.15 -11.03 42.41
CA SER A 118 -40.64 -9.66 42.44
C SER A 118 -40.97 -8.98 41.14
N HIS A 119 -41.42 -7.77 41.24
CA HIS A 119 -41.83 -6.91 40.14
C HIS A 119 -41.25 -5.53 40.31
N PHE A 120 -40.57 -5.04 39.24
CA PHE A 120 -40.04 -3.69 39.22
C PHE A 120 -40.90 -2.80 38.34
N THR A 121 -41.33 -1.69 38.89
CA THR A 121 -41.99 -0.58 38.18
C THR A 121 -41.15 0.68 38.36
N SER A 122 -41.45 1.71 37.56
CA SER A 122 -40.80 3.02 37.72
C SER A 122 -41.00 3.65 39.11
N GLU A 123 -41.95 3.16 39.88
CA GLU A 123 -42.34 3.75 41.19
C GLU A 123 -41.81 2.91 42.37
N ALA A 124 -41.69 1.61 42.23
CA ALA A 124 -41.29 0.74 43.33
C ALA A 124 -40.79 -0.65 42.90
N PHE A 125 -39.93 -1.24 43.69
CA PHE A 125 -39.72 -2.68 43.73
C PHE A 125 -40.77 -3.31 44.63
N SER A 126 -41.69 -4.07 44.07
CA SER A 126 -42.65 -4.87 44.82
C SER A 126 -42.19 -6.33 44.86
N SER A 127 -41.84 -6.78 46.04
CA SER A 127 -41.39 -8.17 46.25
C SER A 127 -42.35 -8.87 47.22
N SER A 128 -42.79 -10.06 46.93
CA SER A 128 -43.63 -10.86 47.79
C SER A 128 -43.10 -12.29 47.96
N TYR A 129 -43.32 -12.84 49.11
CA TYR A 129 -42.94 -14.22 49.43
C TYR A 129 -44.06 -14.90 50.24
N ALA A 130 -44.52 -16.06 49.76
CA ALA A 130 -45.45 -16.94 50.44
C ALA A 130 -44.73 -18.23 50.86
N MET A 131 -44.93 -18.65 52.11
CA MET A 131 -44.35 -19.90 52.64
C MET A 131 -45.37 -20.62 53.50
N PRO A 132 -45.47 -21.98 53.36
CA PRO A 132 -46.31 -22.79 54.22
C PRO A 132 -45.76 -22.84 55.64
N VAL A 133 -46.67 -22.84 56.66
CA VAL A 133 -46.37 -23.11 58.07
C VAL A 133 -46.65 -24.57 58.36
N TYR A 134 -45.60 -25.28 58.74
CA TYR A 134 -45.70 -26.69 59.05
C TYR A 134 -45.74 -26.96 60.55
N ARG A 135 -46.59 -27.89 61.00
CA ARG A 135 -46.59 -28.44 62.33
C ARG A 135 -46.68 -29.95 62.23
N ARG A 136 -45.73 -30.67 62.85
CA ARG A 136 -45.67 -32.15 62.85
C ARG A 136 -45.85 -32.76 61.42
N GLY A 137 -45.37 -32.08 60.42
CA GLY A 137 -45.46 -32.53 59.00
C GLY A 137 -46.77 -32.16 58.25
N ALA A 138 -47.76 -31.55 58.94
CA ALA A 138 -48.95 -31.05 58.30
C ALA A 138 -48.90 -29.52 58.09
N ILE A 139 -49.47 -29.02 57.02
CA ILE A 139 -49.59 -27.56 56.74
C ILE A 139 -50.77 -27.05 57.63
N ILE A 140 -50.49 -26.10 58.50
CA ILE A 140 -51.46 -25.45 59.36
C ILE A 140 -51.86 -24.06 58.89
N GLY A 141 -51.19 -23.53 57.85
CA GLY A 141 -51.41 -22.23 57.27
C GLY A 141 -50.28 -21.76 56.36
N ALA A 142 -50.30 -20.50 55.98
CA ALA A 142 -49.27 -19.87 55.22
C ALA A 142 -48.96 -18.47 55.70
N VAL A 143 -47.70 -18.03 55.56
CA VAL A 143 -47.24 -16.64 55.78
C VAL A 143 -46.97 -15.99 54.43
N TYR A 144 -47.43 -14.77 54.28
CA TYR A 144 -47.20 -13.97 53.10
C TYR A 144 -46.69 -12.59 53.50
N LEU A 145 -45.53 -12.21 53.01
CA LEU A 145 -44.95 -10.89 53.18
C LEU A 145 -44.87 -10.15 51.86
N VAL A 146 -45.13 -8.84 51.90
CA VAL A 146 -44.97 -7.92 50.79
C VAL A 146 -44.08 -6.79 51.22
N GLU A 147 -43.08 -6.51 50.44
CA GLU A 147 -42.22 -5.34 50.56
C GLU A 147 -42.37 -4.44 49.34
N ILE A 148 -42.57 -3.15 49.56
CA ILE A 148 -42.60 -2.13 48.52
C ILE A 148 -41.49 -1.14 48.78
N ASP A 149 -40.44 -1.24 47.98
CA ASP A 149 -39.21 -0.45 48.17
C ASP A 149 -39.16 0.64 47.07
N ARG A 150 -39.58 1.84 47.47
CA ARG A 150 -39.56 3.02 46.59
C ARG A 150 -38.17 3.62 46.50
N GLU A 151 -37.44 3.63 47.61
CA GLU A 151 -36.12 4.25 47.68
C GLU A 151 -35.14 3.60 46.68
N ARG A 152 -35.12 2.26 46.58
CA ARG A 152 -34.31 1.56 45.61
C ARG A 152 -34.78 1.77 44.17
N ALA A 153 -36.09 1.94 43.93
CA ALA A 153 -36.63 2.27 42.61
C ALA A 153 -36.20 3.67 42.16
N ASP A 154 -36.24 4.65 43.06
CA ASP A 154 -35.75 6.01 42.80
C ASP A 154 -34.25 6.02 42.50
N LEU A 155 -33.45 5.33 43.31
CA LEU A 155 -31.99 5.16 43.04
C LEU A 155 -31.72 4.57 41.65
N MET A 156 -32.47 3.52 41.26
CA MET A 156 -32.33 2.92 39.90
C MET A 156 -32.70 3.90 38.79
N SER A 157 -33.76 4.68 38.98
CA SER A 157 -34.19 5.72 38.04
C SER A 157 -33.16 6.82 37.89
N ASP A 158 -32.54 7.23 39.01
CA ASP A 158 -31.48 8.24 38.99
C ASP A 158 -30.19 7.74 38.35
N ILE A 159 -29.79 6.47 38.60
CA ILE A 159 -28.69 5.84 37.89
C ILE A 159 -28.95 5.77 36.38
N GLN A 160 -30.16 5.35 35.99
CA GLN A 160 -30.57 5.30 34.59
C GLN A 160 -30.49 6.67 33.91
N ARG A 161 -31.01 7.71 34.58
CA ARG A 161 -30.98 9.10 34.10
C ARG A 161 -29.54 9.60 33.96
N SER A 162 -28.70 9.34 34.97
CA SER A 162 -27.28 9.70 34.94
C SER A 162 -26.52 9.00 33.83
N LEU A 163 -26.72 7.69 33.63
CA LEU A 163 -26.13 6.93 32.53
C LEU A 163 -26.57 7.49 31.17
N MET A 164 -27.83 7.88 31.03
CA MET A 164 -28.35 8.46 29.80
C MET A 164 -27.70 9.82 29.50
N HIS A 165 -27.53 10.69 30.49
CA HIS A 165 -26.85 11.98 30.33
C HIS A 165 -25.37 11.81 29.98
N ILE A 166 -24.64 10.92 30.67
CA ILE A 166 -23.24 10.62 30.41
C ILE A 166 -23.11 10.06 28.98
N SER A 167 -23.96 9.13 28.59
CA SER A 167 -23.97 8.53 27.27
C SER A 167 -24.19 9.56 26.15
N LEU A 168 -25.08 10.50 26.37
CA LEU A 168 -25.40 11.57 25.41
C LEU A 168 -24.16 12.50 25.23
N VAL A 169 -23.50 12.86 26.33
CA VAL A 169 -22.28 13.70 26.27
C VAL A 169 -21.14 12.95 25.56
N ILE A 170 -20.88 11.70 25.96
CA ILE A 170 -19.84 10.87 25.30
C ILE A 170 -20.16 10.71 23.80
N GLY A 171 -21.43 10.45 23.45
CA GLY A 171 -21.87 10.32 22.08
C GLY A 171 -21.62 11.59 21.24
N ALA A 172 -21.97 12.75 21.81
CA ALA A 172 -21.76 14.04 21.14
C ALA A 172 -20.25 14.33 20.93
N VAL A 173 -19.44 14.12 21.96
CA VAL A 173 -17.98 14.31 21.88
C VAL A 173 -17.34 13.35 20.87
N ALA A 174 -17.68 12.07 20.91
CA ALA A 174 -17.18 11.07 19.97
C ALA A 174 -17.56 11.39 18.52
N LEU A 175 -18.79 11.82 18.28
CA LEU A 175 -19.26 12.25 16.95
C LEU A 175 -18.49 13.47 16.45
N LEU A 176 -18.24 14.45 17.33
CA LEU A 176 -17.42 15.63 16.98
C LEU A 176 -16.01 15.21 16.55
N PHE A 177 -15.35 14.36 17.35
CA PHE A 177 -14.04 13.83 17.00
C PHE A 177 -14.04 13.04 15.69
N ALA A 178 -15.04 12.21 15.45
CA ALA A 178 -15.17 11.46 14.20
C ALA A 178 -15.29 12.39 12.97
N VAL A 179 -16.06 13.47 13.09
CA VAL A 179 -16.19 14.48 12.01
C VAL A 179 -14.85 15.20 11.77
N LEU A 180 -14.18 15.65 12.84
CA LEU A 180 -12.90 16.35 12.73
C LEU A 180 -11.83 15.42 12.11
N PHE A 181 -11.69 14.21 12.63
CA PHE A 181 -10.73 13.23 12.12
C PHE A 181 -11.00 12.88 10.64
N SER A 182 -12.25 12.60 10.30
CA SER A 182 -12.66 12.32 8.93
C SER A 182 -12.35 13.48 7.98
N THR A 183 -12.53 14.73 8.40
CA THR A 183 -12.23 15.90 7.54
C THR A 183 -10.72 16.02 7.26
N VAL A 184 -9.88 15.90 8.30
CA VAL A 184 -8.42 16.00 8.17
C VAL A 184 -7.86 14.88 7.29
N LEU A 185 -8.25 13.63 7.57
CA LEU A 185 -7.79 12.47 6.79
C LEU A 185 -8.17 12.56 5.31
N LEU A 186 -9.45 12.87 5.04
CA LEU A 186 -9.94 12.95 3.67
C LEU A 186 -9.42 14.16 2.90
N GLN A 187 -9.05 15.24 3.58
CA GLN A 187 -8.43 16.39 2.93
C GLN A 187 -7.07 16.00 2.36
N ARG A 188 -6.20 15.33 3.14
CA ARG A 188 -4.90 14.85 2.67
C ARG A 188 -5.03 13.87 1.49
N MET A 189 -5.98 12.93 1.56
CA MET A 189 -6.27 12.01 0.46
C MET A 189 -6.72 12.72 -0.82
N ARG A 190 -7.53 13.77 -0.70
CA ARG A 190 -7.96 14.57 -1.87
C ARG A 190 -6.80 15.33 -2.50
N GLU A 191 -5.89 15.86 -1.69
CA GLU A 191 -4.68 16.53 -2.18
C GLU A 191 -3.80 15.56 -2.98
N LEU A 192 -3.59 14.33 -2.48
CA LEU A 192 -2.86 13.29 -3.20
C LEU A 192 -3.55 12.94 -4.54
N VAL A 193 -4.86 12.67 -4.53
CA VAL A 193 -5.62 12.37 -5.75
C VAL A 193 -5.58 13.54 -6.75
N ARG A 194 -5.64 14.78 -6.27
CA ARG A 194 -5.51 15.95 -7.12
C ARG A 194 -4.12 16.04 -7.76
N SER A 195 -3.06 15.81 -6.99
CA SER A 195 -1.68 15.79 -7.49
C SER A 195 -1.46 14.69 -8.53
N ILE A 196 -2.01 13.48 -8.30
CA ILE A 196 -1.99 12.40 -9.30
C ILE A 196 -2.66 12.84 -10.60
N ARG A 197 -3.80 13.53 -10.55
CA ARG A 197 -4.48 14.03 -11.76
C ARG A 197 -3.69 15.11 -12.49
N ILE A 198 -3.00 15.97 -11.77
CA ILE A 198 -2.14 17.02 -12.37
C ILE A 198 -0.99 16.35 -13.12
N VAL A 199 -0.31 15.38 -12.50
CA VAL A 199 0.78 14.63 -13.13
C VAL A 199 0.28 13.80 -14.31
N ALA A 200 -0.87 13.13 -14.19
CA ALA A 200 -1.51 12.41 -15.28
C ALA A 200 -1.90 13.33 -16.46
N GLY A 201 -2.14 14.62 -16.20
CA GLY A 201 -2.34 15.64 -17.21
C GLY A 201 -1.07 16.14 -17.89
N GLY A 202 0.11 15.61 -17.52
CA GLY A 202 1.40 15.92 -18.15
C GLY A 202 2.27 16.93 -17.41
N ASP A 203 1.84 17.46 -16.26
CA ASP A 203 2.67 18.31 -15.41
C ASP A 203 3.52 17.44 -14.45
N TYR A 204 4.61 16.91 -14.98
CA TYR A 204 5.54 16.06 -14.22
C TYR A 204 6.43 16.86 -13.25
N ALA A 205 6.44 18.20 -13.31
CA ALA A 205 7.17 19.05 -12.36
C ALA A 205 6.41 19.24 -11.04
N HIS A 206 5.11 18.91 -11.00
CA HIS A 206 4.29 19.02 -9.80
C HIS A 206 4.81 18.11 -8.67
N ARG A 207 4.86 18.66 -7.44
CA ARG A 207 5.25 17.91 -6.25
C ARG A 207 4.20 18.08 -5.16
N LEU A 208 3.90 16.98 -4.46
CA LEU A 208 3.05 17.00 -3.28
C LEU A 208 3.85 17.46 -2.07
N VAL A 209 3.31 18.42 -1.31
CA VAL A 209 3.91 18.84 -0.03
C VAL A 209 3.52 17.80 1.03
N THR A 210 4.48 17.00 1.44
CA THR A 210 4.29 15.99 2.48
C THR A 210 4.55 16.60 3.87
N ARG A 211 3.64 16.34 4.84
CA ARG A 211 3.77 16.80 6.23
C ARG A 211 3.33 15.70 7.18
N GLY A 212 4.17 15.38 8.16
CA GLY A 212 3.91 14.33 9.15
C GLY A 212 4.87 13.16 9.00
N SER A 213 4.56 12.05 9.69
CA SER A 213 5.35 10.81 9.72
C SER A 213 4.44 9.57 9.66
N ASP A 214 3.26 9.72 9.04
CA ASP A 214 2.27 8.67 8.87
C ASP A 214 2.38 8.01 7.47
N GLU A 215 1.61 6.96 7.23
CA GLU A 215 1.59 6.20 5.98
C GLU A 215 1.15 7.07 4.78
N ILE A 216 0.35 8.11 5.00
CA ILE A 216 -0.05 9.06 3.95
C ILE A 216 1.14 9.93 3.53
N THR A 217 2.00 10.28 4.47
CA THR A 217 3.24 11.02 4.19
C THR A 217 4.22 10.15 3.39
N GLU A 218 4.37 8.87 3.77
CA GLU A 218 5.20 7.90 3.04
C GLU A 218 4.70 7.74 1.60
N LEU A 219 3.39 7.52 1.41
CA LEU A 219 2.78 7.44 0.09
C LEU A 219 3.00 8.71 -0.75
N GLY A 220 2.95 9.89 -0.11
CA GLY A 220 3.25 11.16 -0.76
C GLY A 220 4.72 11.27 -1.21
N ASN A 221 5.66 10.76 -0.42
CA ASN A 221 7.08 10.72 -0.77
C ASN A 221 7.35 9.77 -1.95
N GLU A 222 6.75 8.57 -1.94
CA GLU A 222 6.84 7.62 -3.06
C GLU A 222 6.23 8.20 -4.34
N PHE A 223 5.09 8.89 -4.22
CA PHE A 223 4.51 9.62 -5.35
C PHE A 223 5.48 10.66 -5.92
N ASN A 224 6.14 11.46 -5.07
CA ASN A 224 7.12 12.45 -5.51
C ASN A 224 8.33 11.81 -6.19
N LEU A 225 8.81 10.66 -5.70
CA LEU A 225 9.90 9.90 -6.31
C LEU A 225 9.53 9.39 -7.71
N LEU A 226 8.33 8.79 -7.84
CA LEU A 226 7.81 8.36 -9.14
C LEU A 226 7.67 9.52 -10.13
N THR A 227 7.15 10.66 -9.66
CA THR A 227 6.97 11.85 -10.48
C THR A 227 8.31 12.40 -10.94
N ALA A 228 9.35 12.38 -10.08
CA ALA A 228 10.70 12.79 -10.46
C ALA A 228 11.28 11.90 -11.58
N ARG A 229 11.10 10.58 -11.48
CA ARG A 229 11.53 9.64 -12.53
C ARG A 229 10.78 9.88 -13.85
N LEU A 230 9.47 10.11 -13.78
CA LEU A 230 8.65 10.42 -14.98
C LEU A 230 9.09 11.73 -15.63
N GLU A 231 9.38 12.77 -14.84
CA GLU A 231 9.88 14.05 -15.33
C GLU A 231 11.21 13.88 -16.08
N ASP A 232 12.13 13.10 -15.51
CA ASP A 232 13.44 12.85 -16.11
C ASP A 232 13.32 12.04 -17.40
N THR A 233 12.52 10.98 -17.40
CA THR A 233 12.23 10.18 -18.61
C THR A 233 11.61 11.05 -19.73
N GLU A 234 10.64 11.91 -19.39
CA GLU A 234 10.01 12.78 -20.40
C GLU A 234 10.98 13.85 -20.93
N LYS A 235 11.85 14.40 -20.08
CA LYS A 235 12.92 15.29 -20.51
C LYS A 235 13.90 14.62 -21.47
N GLN A 236 14.32 13.40 -21.15
CA GLN A 236 15.19 12.61 -22.03
C GLN A 236 14.51 12.32 -23.36
N ARG A 237 13.22 11.91 -23.34
CA ARG A 237 12.44 11.67 -24.55
C ARG A 237 12.32 12.92 -25.43
N ARG A 238 12.03 14.08 -24.82
CA ARG A 238 11.94 15.36 -25.57
C ARG A 238 13.26 15.77 -26.18
N ARG A 239 14.37 15.60 -25.45
CA ARG A 239 15.72 15.87 -25.98
C ARG A 239 16.01 14.96 -27.16
N PHE A 240 15.75 13.64 -27.01
CA PHE A 240 15.95 12.68 -28.07
C PHE A 240 15.19 13.06 -29.37
N VAL A 241 13.90 13.39 -29.28
CA VAL A 241 13.09 13.80 -30.43
C VAL A 241 13.63 15.09 -31.06
N SER A 242 14.04 16.06 -30.25
CA SER A 242 14.64 17.31 -30.73
C SER A 242 15.95 17.07 -31.48
N ASP A 243 16.86 16.31 -30.88
CA ASP A 243 18.20 16.04 -31.42
C ASP A 243 18.11 15.18 -32.69
N ALA A 244 17.25 14.13 -32.69
CA ALA A 244 16.95 13.36 -33.88
C ALA A 244 16.44 14.22 -35.03
N SER A 245 15.51 15.14 -34.73
CA SER A 245 14.96 16.06 -35.74
C SER A 245 16.04 16.98 -36.33
N HIS A 246 16.96 17.46 -35.49
CA HIS A 246 18.09 18.28 -35.95
C HIS A 246 19.09 17.50 -36.78
N GLU A 247 19.45 16.27 -36.41
CA GLU A 247 20.40 15.42 -37.15
C GLU A 247 19.84 14.90 -38.47
N LEU A 248 18.51 14.78 -38.61
CA LEU A 248 17.85 14.45 -39.88
C LEU A 248 17.68 15.68 -40.78
N LYS A 249 17.40 16.87 -40.22
CA LYS A 249 17.12 18.09 -41.00
C LYS A 249 18.38 18.60 -41.74
N THR A 250 19.56 18.42 -41.17
CA THR A 250 20.81 18.93 -41.75
C THR A 250 21.17 18.26 -43.08
N PRO A 251 21.27 16.89 -43.19
CA PRO A 251 21.56 16.24 -44.45
C PRO A 251 20.46 16.46 -45.49
N LEU A 252 19.18 16.49 -45.03
CA LEU A 252 18.05 16.78 -45.93
C LEU A 252 18.14 18.18 -46.53
N ALA A 253 18.56 19.20 -45.75
CA ALA A 253 18.75 20.55 -46.27
C ALA A 253 19.92 20.63 -47.25
N SER A 254 21.03 19.89 -47.00
CA SER A 254 22.16 19.78 -47.94
C SER A 254 21.74 19.15 -49.25
N ILE A 255 21.04 17.99 -49.22
CA ILE A 255 20.51 17.33 -50.42
C ILE A 255 19.64 18.28 -51.22
N ARG A 256 18.72 18.99 -50.55
CA ARG A 256 17.83 19.96 -51.18
C ARG A 256 18.61 21.09 -51.84
N LEU A 257 19.58 21.67 -51.13
CA LEU A 257 20.41 22.79 -51.67
C LEU A 257 21.18 22.37 -52.92
N LEU A 258 21.83 21.20 -52.91
CA LEU A 258 22.58 20.66 -54.03
C LEU A 258 21.66 20.36 -55.22
N SER A 259 20.50 19.76 -54.95
CA SER A 259 19.47 19.51 -55.96
C SER A 259 18.90 20.79 -56.56
N ASP A 260 18.58 21.80 -55.74
CA ASP A 260 18.11 23.11 -56.23
C ASP A 260 19.20 23.80 -57.08
N SER A 261 20.46 23.67 -56.71
CA SER A 261 21.60 24.22 -57.46
C SER A 261 21.75 23.57 -58.84
N ILE A 262 21.60 22.24 -58.94
CA ILE A 262 21.60 21.52 -60.21
C ILE A 262 20.46 21.99 -61.11
N VAL A 263 19.26 22.11 -60.57
CA VAL A 263 18.03 22.48 -61.34
C VAL A 263 18.08 23.93 -61.79
N GLN A 264 18.62 24.85 -60.98
CA GLN A 264 18.65 26.31 -61.31
C GLN A 264 19.82 26.69 -62.23
N SER A 265 20.86 25.87 -62.31
CA SER A 265 22.03 26.17 -63.17
C SER A 265 21.75 25.79 -64.61
N GLY A 266 21.42 26.77 -65.47
CA GLY A 266 21.14 26.54 -66.88
C GLY A 266 22.37 26.13 -67.74
N SER A 267 23.59 26.12 -67.17
CA SER A 267 24.86 25.78 -67.84
C SER A 267 25.95 25.30 -66.87
N MET A 268 25.61 24.26 -66.07
CA MET A 268 26.59 23.64 -65.20
C MET A 268 27.47 22.69 -66.04
N ASP A 269 28.78 22.69 -65.81
CA ASP A 269 29.65 21.72 -66.44
C ASP A 269 29.42 20.28 -65.91
N SER A 270 29.77 19.29 -66.74
CA SER A 270 29.51 17.87 -66.42
C SER A 270 30.21 17.38 -65.19
N ASP A 271 31.37 17.93 -64.83
CA ASP A 271 32.20 17.48 -63.71
C ASP A 271 31.60 18.02 -62.39
N THR A 272 31.20 19.31 -62.36
CA THR A 272 30.49 19.90 -61.21
C THR A 272 29.13 19.22 -60.96
N MET A 273 28.40 18.88 -62.04
CA MET A 273 27.14 18.12 -61.89
C MET A 273 27.35 16.73 -61.30
N ARG A 274 28.44 16.05 -61.68
CA ARG A 274 28.80 14.74 -61.13
C ARG A 274 29.24 14.85 -59.66
N GLU A 275 29.98 15.89 -59.29
CA GLU A 275 30.34 16.18 -57.93
C GLU A 275 29.12 16.38 -57.04
N PHE A 276 28.16 17.25 -57.44
CA PHE A 276 26.94 17.49 -56.71
C PHE A 276 26.06 16.25 -56.57
N ALA A 277 25.97 15.43 -57.63
CA ALA A 277 25.26 14.16 -57.60
C ALA A 277 25.90 13.14 -56.63
N SER A 278 27.26 13.12 -56.59
CA SER A 278 28.02 12.32 -55.64
C SER A 278 27.77 12.79 -54.21
N ASP A 279 27.79 14.10 -53.93
CA ASP A 279 27.52 14.67 -52.61
C ASP A 279 26.09 14.38 -52.13
N ILE A 280 25.11 14.44 -53.03
CA ILE A 280 23.73 14.03 -52.71
C ILE A 280 23.70 12.56 -52.31
N GLY A 281 24.44 11.69 -53.05
CA GLY A 281 24.56 10.26 -52.68
C GLY A 281 25.14 10.04 -51.29
N HIS A 282 26.23 10.73 -50.99
CA HIS A 282 26.88 10.63 -49.68
C HIS A 282 25.95 11.10 -48.53
N GLU A 283 25.23 12.22 -48.72
CA GLU A 283 24.28 12.69 -47.69
C GLU A 283 23.06 11.77 -47.53
N ALA A 284 22.59 11.14 -48.62
CA ALA A 284 21.54 10.13 -48.57
C ALA A 284 21.95 8.88 -47.79
N GLU A 285 23.16 8.36 -48.03
CA GLU A 285 23.73 7.25 -47.28
C GLU A 285 23.93 7.60 -45.79
N ARG A 286 24.33 8.84 -45.49
CA ARG A 286 24.44 9.33 -44.15
C ARG A 286 23.09 9.37 -43.42
N LEU A 287 22.05 9.84 -44.12
CA LEU A 287 20.68 9.88 -43.61
C LEU A 287 20.16 8.47 -43.32
N GLN A 288 20.41 7.51 -44.22
CA GLN A 288 20.04 6.11 -44.06
C GLN A 288 20.69 5.54 -42.80
N ARG A 289 22.01 5.68 -42.63
CA ARG A 289 22.73 5.22 -41.42
C ARG A 289 22.23 5.85 -40.13
N THR A 290 21.82 7.11 -40.19
CA THR A 290 21.25 7.80 -39.01
C THR A 290 19.88 7.24 -38.66
N THR A 291 19.02 6.94 -39.65
CA THR A 291 17.71 6.34 -39.40
C THR A 291 17.80 4.91 -38.90
N GLU A 292 18.75 4.10 -39.42
CA GLU A 292 19.02 2.75 -38.89
C GLU A 292 19.41 2.79 -37.41
N LYS A 293 20.35 3.69 -37.02
CA LYS A 293 20.77 3.87 -35.63
C LYS A 293 19.62 4.34 -34.71
N LEU A 294 18.70 5.16 -35.23
CA LEU A 294 17.51 5.56 -34.47
C LEU A 294 16.51 4.41 -34.26
N LEU A 295 16.39 3.52 -35.25
CA LEU A 295 15.56 2.31 -35.15
C LEU A 295 16.17 1.32 -34.14
N ASP A 296 17.48 1.13 -34.14
CA ASP A 296 18.16 0.28 -33.16
C ASP A 296 17.94 0.78 -31.73
N LEU A 297 18.06 2.10 -31.52
CA LEU A 297 17.77 2.73 -30.23
C LEU A 297 16.32 2.52 -29.79
N SER A 298 15.35 2.67 -30.71
CA SER A 298 13.93 2.44 -30.40
C SER A 298 13.67 0.99 -30.01
N ARG A 299 14.32 0.01 -30.67
CA ARG A 299 14.20 -1.41 -30.31
C ARG A 299 14.72 -1.71 -28.92
N LEU A 300 15.85 -1.10 -28.52
CA LEU A 300 16.41 -1.24 -27.18
C LEU A 300 15.53 -0.60 -26.10
N ASP A 301 14.92 0.57 -26.41
CA ASP A 301 14.01 1.26 -25.49
C ASP A 301 12.69 0.48 -25.27
N ASP A 302 12.18 -0.21 -26.28
CA ASP A 302 10.93 -0.99 -26.19
C ASP A 302 11.05 -2.30 -25.37
N GLY A 303 12.25 -2.62 -24.89
CA GLY A 303 12.50 -3.80 -24.04
C GLY A 303 12.09 -5.12 -24.72
N VAL A 304 12.20 -5.20 -26.04
CA VAL A 304 11.94 -6.44 -26.79
C VAL A 304 12.80 -7.52 -26.14
N GLN A 305 12.18 -8.54 -25.56
CA GLN A 305 12.85 -9.69 -25.00
C GLN A 305 13.61 -10.40 -26.12
N VAL A 306 14.87 -10.08 -26.22
CA VAL A 306 15.79 -10.82 -27.08
C VAL A 306 16.01 -12.16 -26.40
N ILE A 307 15.71 -13.26 -27.11
CA ILE A 307 16.02 -14.60 -26.60
C ILE A 307 17.55 -14.71 -26.59
N PRO A 308 18.20 -14.79 -25.42
CA PRO A 308 19.63 -14.88 -25.37
C PRO A 308 20.10 -16.25 -25.87
N GLU A 309 21.10 -16.26 -26.72
CA GLU A 309 21.76 -17.46 -27.24
C GLU A 309 23.24 -17.46 -26.83
N PRO A 310 23.91 -18.61 -26.81
CA PRO A 310 25.35 -18.65 -26.53
C PRO A 310 26.12 -18.04 -27.71
N VAL A 311 26.79 -16.90 -27.49
CA VAL A 311 27.56 -16.16 -28.50
C VAL A 311 29.03 -16.22 -28.14
N ASP A 312 29.88 -16.70 -29.06
CA ASP A 312 31.34 -16.65 -28.93
C ASP A 312 31.87 -15.28 -29.37
N LEU A 313 32.25 -14.46 -28.40
CA LEU A 313 32.77 -13.11 -28.64
C LEU A 313 34.08 -13.12 -29.49
N LYS A 314 34.85 -14.20 -29.48
CA LYS A 314 35.99 -14.36 -30.36
C LYS A 314 35.59 -14.36 -31.83
N GLN A 315 34.57 -15.15 -32.19
CA GLN A 315 34.10 -15.22 -33.57
C GLN A 315 33.52 -13.88 -34.03
N VAL A 316 32.70 -13.25 -33.18
CA VAL A 316 32.12 -11.93 -33.48
C VAL A 316 33.20 -10.85 -33.67
N ALA A 317 34.23 -10.86 -32.84
CA ALA A 317 35.38 -9.95 -32.98
C ALA A 317 36.14 -10.16 -34.30
N VAL A 318 36.34 -11.42 -34.73
CA VAL A 318 36.94 -11.74 -36.02
C VAL A 318 36.12 -11.23 -37.18
N ASP A 319 34.79 -11.39 -37.13
CA ASP A 319 33.88 -10.91 -38.16
C ASP A 319 33.90 -9.38 -38.25
N ALA A 320 33.84 -8.68 -37.11
CA ALA A 320 33.93 -7.22 -37.04
C ALA A 320 35.31 -6.70 -37.58
N LEU A 321 36.42 -7.40 -37.26
CA LEU A 321 37.73 -7.08 -37.78
C LEU A 321 37.79 -7.20 -39.31
N ALA A 322 37.17 -8.26 -39.87
CA ALA A 322 37.15 -8.46 -41.33
C ALA A 322 36.47 -7.30 -42.06
N VAL A 323 35.33 -6.81 -41.51
CA VAL A 323 34.56 -5.69 -42.08
C VAL A 323 35.31 -4.36 -41.96
N LEU A 324 36.07 -4.14 -40.87
CA LEU A 324 36.75 -2.87 -40.61
C LEU A 324 38.17 -2.78 -41.19
N ARG A 325 38.74 -3.89 -41.67
CA ARG A 325 40.08 -3.93 -42.26
C ARG A 325 40.27 -2.91 -43.42
N PRO A 326 39.37 -2.78 -44.39
CA PRO A 326 39.56 -1.81 -45.48
C PRO A 326 39.60 -0.36 -44.96
N LEU A 327 38.75 -0.02 -43.98
CA LEU A 327 38.72 1.31 -43.38
C LEU A 327 40.02 1.60 -42.56
N ALA A 328 40.53 0.60 -41.89
CA ALA A 328 41.80 0.73 -41.14
C ALA A 328 43.00 0.91 -42.09
N GLU A 329 43.02 0.19 -43.21
CA GLU A 329 44.06 0.33 -44.25
C GLU A 329 44.02 1.71 -44.89
N GLU A 330 42.82 2.22 -45.24
CA GLU A 330 42.63 3.57 -45.78
C GLU A 330 43.19 4.65 -44.85
N LYS A 331 43.04 4.44 -43.52
CA LYS A 331 43.44 5.41 -42.48
C LYS A 331 44.85 5.17 -41.94
N ASP A 332 45.63 4.20 -42.49
CA ASP A 332 46.93 3.81 -42.00
C ASP A 332 46.92 3.43 -40.50
N VAL A 333 45.93 2.62 -40.08
CA VAL A 333 45.75 2.16 -38.69
C VAL A 333 45.98 0.65 -38.62
N LYS A 334 46.84 0.22 -37.70
CA LYS A 334 47.18 -1.20 -37.50
C LYS A 334 46.17 -1.85 -36.55
N LEU A 335 45.47 -2.91 -37.00
CA LEU A 335 44.60 -3.72 -36.15
C LEU A 335 45.39 -4.87 -35.51
N ARG A 336 45.28 -5.03 -34.19
CA ARG A 336 45.86 -6.13 -33.40
C ARG A 336 44.76 -6.78 -32.59
N CYS A 337 44.79 -8.10 -32.49
CA CYS A 337 43.81 -8.84 -31.70
C CYS A 337 44.49 -9.88 -30.81
N GLU A 338 43.98 -10.01 -29.59
CA GLU A 338 44.32 -11.03 -28.60
C GLU A 338 42.97 -11.63 -28.12
N LEU A 339 42.59 -12.78 -28.67
CA LEU A 339 41.25 -13.37 -28.52
C LEU A 339 41.38 -14.77 -27.93
N ASP A 340 41.00 -14.92 -26.67
CA ASP A 340 41.04 -16.20 -25.97
C ASP A 340 39.84 -17.07 -26.42
N ASP A 341 40.02 -18.38 -26.36
CA ASP A 341 38.98 -19.36 -26.64
C ASP A 341 38.01 -19.49 -25.46
N GLY A 342 36.75 -19.86 -25.76
CA GLY A 342 35.73 -20.12 -24.74
C GLY A 342 35.13 -18.86 -24.06
N CYS A 343 35.26 -17.71 -24.70
CA CYS A 343 34.62 -16.46 -24.26
C CYS A 343 33.17 -16.37 -24.75
N VAL A 344 32.31 -17.24 -24.23
CA VAL A 344 30.90 -17.32 -24.59
C VAL A 344 30.06 -16.48 -23.62
N VAL A 345 29.14 -15.69 -24.15
CA VAL A 345 28.13 -14.89 -23.39
C VAL A 345 26.71 -15.27 -23.82
N MET A 346 25.75 -15.17 -22.92
CA MET A 346 24.34 -15.32 -23.28
C MET A 346 23.80 -13.98 -23.76
N ALA A 347 23.67 -13.84 -25.09
CA ALA A 347 23.34 -12.56 -25.72
C ALA A 347 22.66 -12.75 -27.09
N ASN A 348 22.33 -11.65 -27.76
CA ASN A 348 21.98 -11.64 -29.17
C ASN A 348 23.25 -11.43 -30.00
N THR A 349 23.44 -12.23 -31.04
CA THR A 349 24.62 -12.17 -31.91
C THR A 349 24.75 -10.82 -32.61
N ASP A 350 23.63 -10.24 -33.11
CA ASP A 350 23.66 -8.94 -33.78
C ASP A 350 24.03 -7.80 -32.81
N ASP A 351 23.54 -7.84 -31.56
CA ASP A 351 23.88 -6.84 -30.55
C ASP A 351 25.38 -6.92 -30.19
N MET A 352 25.93 -8.13 -30.03
CA MET A 352 27.34 -8.31 -29.77
C MET A 352 28.20 -7.83 -30.94
N PHE A 353 27.77 -8.09 -32.16
CA PHE A 353 28.44 -7.55 -33.36
C PHE A 353 28.37 -6.00 -33.35
N HIS A 354 27.24 -5.40 -33.10
CA HIS A 354 27.09 -3.94 -33.05
C HIS A 354 27.96 -3.30 -31.95
N ILE A 355 28.05 -3.92 -30.76
CA ILE A 355 28.94 -3.45 -29.67
C ILE A 355 30.38 -3.42 -30.12
N ILE A 356 30.89 -4.57 -30.61
CA ILE A 356 32.30 -4.71 -31.00
C ILE A 356 32.58 -3.80 -32.21
N PHE A 357 31.73 -3.80 -33.21
CA PHE A 357 31.92 -3.01 -34.42
C PHE A 357 31.92 -1.50 -34.11
N ASN A 358 30.96 -0.96 -33.35
CA ASN A 358 30.95 0.47 -33.02
C ASN A 358 32.16 0.92 -32.20
N LEU A 359 32.62 0.10 -31.25
CA LEU A 359 33.81 0.42 -30.46
C LEU A 359 35.08 0.44 -31.38
N MET A 360 35.23 -0.55 -32.24
CA MET A 360 36.35 -0.63 -33.18
C MET A 360 36.27 0.44 -34.27
N GLU A 361 35.10 0.71 -34.83
CA GLU A 361 34.87 1.80 -35.81
C GLU A 361 35.32 3.15 -35.24
N ASN A 362 34.94 3.44 -34.01
CA ASN A 362 35.33 4.68 -33.30
C ASN A 362 36.89 4.69 -33.10
N ALA A 363 37.46 3.58 -32.67
CA ALA A 363 38.93 3.46 -32.45
C ALA A 363 39.75 3.67 -33.73
N VAL A 364 39.25 3.24 -34.91
CA VAL A 364 39.85 3.50 -36.21
C VAL A 364 39.59 4.94 -36.66
N LYS A 365 38.37 5.42 -36.54
CA LYS A 365 37.94 6.72 -37.03
C LYS A 365 38.61 7.90 -36.35
N TYR A 366 38.82 7.80 -35.03
CA TYR A 366 39.45 8.84 -34.21
C TYR A 366 40.93 8.56 -33.94
N ASN A 367 41.54 7.63 -34.68
CA ASN A 367 42.97 7.36 -34.59
C ASN A 367 43.84 8.40 -35.31
N VAL A 368 45.11 8.31 -35.11
CA VAL A 368 46.13 9.06 -35.84
C VAL A 368 46.77 8.19 -36.93
N PRO A 369 47.22 8.75 -38.07
CA PRO A 369 47.94 7.98 -39.07
C PRO A 369 49.16 7.28 -38.47
N GLY A 370 49.37 6.01 -38.84
CA GLY A 370 50.42 5.16 -38.26
C GLY A 370 50.06 4.57 -36.87
N GLY A 371 48.90 4.89 -36.34
CA GLY A 371 48.43 4.39 -35.05
C GLY A 371 47.96 2.93 -35.04
N SER A 372 47.44 2.48 -33.92
CA SER A 372 46.96 1.12 -33.74
C SER A 372 45.69 1.02 -32.92
N VAL A 373 44.90 -0.02 -33.21
CA VAL A 373 43.76 -0.45 -32.39
C VAL A 373 44.02 -1.86 -31.91
N GLN A 374 43.92 -2.11 -30.62
CA GLN A 374 44.08 -3.42 -30.00
C GLN A 374 42.72 -3.88 -29.45
N VAL A 375 42.26 -5.05 -29.89
CA VAL A 375 41.06 -5.71 -29.38
C VAL A 375 41.47 -6.92 -28.57
N LYS A 376 41.01 -7.02 -27.33
CA LYS A 376 41.22 -8.18 -26.46
C LYS A 376 39.90 -8.74 -26.00
N VAL A 377 39.78 -10.06 -26.05
CA VAL A 377 38.67 -10.80 -25.47
C VAL A 377 39.28 -11.87 -24.57
N ASN A 378 39.00 -11.80 -23.29
CA ASN A 378 39.52 -12.74 -22.32
C ASN A 378 38.50 -13.07 -21.23
N ALA A 379 38.60 -14.27 -20.68
CA ALA A 379 37.80 -14.67 -19.53
C ALA A 379 38.58 -14.39 -18.23
N ALA A 380 37.95 -13.80 -17.24
CA ALA A 380 38.47 -13.53 -15.91
C ALA A 380 37.43 -13.95 -14.86
N ASP A 381 37.76 -15.00 -14.11
CA ASP A 381 36.88 -15.58 -13.07
C ASP A 381 35.47 -15.87 -13.60
N ASP A 382 34.49 -15.12 -13.12
CA ASP A 382 33.05 -15.20 -13.45
C ASP A 382 32.61 -14.21 -14.55
N LYS A 383 33.54 -13.56 -15.24
CA LYS A 383 33.29 -12.49 -16.20
C LYS A 383 34.05 -12.70 -17.51
N ILE A 384 33.50 -12.15 -18.57
CA ILE A 384 34.15 -12.03 -19.86
C ILE A 384 34.38 -10.55 -20.14
N LEU A 385 35.64 -10.23 -20.48
CA LEU A 385 36.09 -8.88 -20.76
C LEU A 385 36.36 -8.72 -22.24
N LEU A 386 35.73 -7.69 -22.82
CA LEU A 386 36.09 -7.15 -24.14
C LEU A 386 36.79 -5.81 -23.94
N THR A 387 38.00 -5.68 -24.41
CA THR A 387 38.78 -4.44 -24.33
C THR A 387 39.10 -3.95 -25.74
N VAL A 388 38.79 -2.70 -26.04
CA VAL A 388 39.16 -2.02 -27.27
C VAL A 388 39.99 -0.79 -26.90
N ALA A 389 41.28 -0.82 -27.27
CA ALA A 389 42.24 0.24 -26.97
C ALA A 389 42.78 0.85 -28.26
N ASP A 390 42.79 2.16 -28.37
CA ASP A 390 43.31 2.94 -29.50
C ASP A 390 44.50 3.81 -29.09
N THR A 391 45.28 4.24 -30.06
CA THR A 391 46.33 5.22 -29.90
C THR A 391 45.96 6.59 -30.51
N GLY A 392 44.70 6.86 -30.62
CA GLY A 392 44.15 8.06 -31.25
C GLY A 392 44.22 9.30 -30.38
N ILE A 393 43.31 10.25 -30.68
CA ILE A 393 43.29 11.56 -30.02
C ILE A 393 42.95 11.48 -28.52
N GLY A 394 42.31 10.38 -28.06
CA GLY A 394 41.84 10.20 -26.67
C GLY A 394 40.57 10.98 -26.38
N ILE A 395 40.07 10.76 -25.15
CA ILE A 395 38.87 11.41 -24.60
C ILE A 395 39.27 12.19 -23.35
N PRO A 396 39.01 13.52 -23.30
CA PRO A 396 39.27 14.32 -22.11
C PRO A 396 38.56 13.74 -20.88
N GLU A 397 39.12 13.92 -19.70
CA GLU A 397 38.61 13.33 -18.46
C GLU A 397 37.19 13.82 -18.14
N GLU A 398 36.93 15.12 -18.37
CA GLU A 398 35.62 15.76 -18.18
C GLU A 398 34.51 15.23 -19.08
N ASP A 399 34.87 14.65 -20.23
CA ASP A 399 33.92 14.12 -21.21
C ASP A 399 33.64 12.63 -21.05
N ARG A 400 34.47 11.87 -20.30
CA ARG A 400 34.37 10.40 -20.21
C ARG A 400 33.04 9.88 -19.69
N LEU A 401 32.40 10.61 -18.78
CA LEU A 401 31.06 10.26 -18.28
C LEU A 401 29.95 10.60 -19.29
N ASN A 402 30.21 11.54 -20.16
CA ASN A 402 29.21 12.06 -21.09
C ASN A 402 29.22 11.37 -22.47
N VAL A 403 30.31 10.69 -22.84
CA VAL A 403 30.44 10.08 -24.19
C VAL A 403 29.41 8.99 -24.48
N PHE A 404 28.76 8.44 -23.47
CA PHE A 404 27.68 7.47 -23.58
C PHE A 404 26.30 8.13 -23.70
N ALA A 405 26.18 9.47 -23.51
CA ALA A 405 24.93 10.16 -23.69
C ALA A 405 24.57 10.26 -25.18
N ARG A 406 23.29 10.12 -25.50
CA ARG A 406 22.76 10.17 -26.88
C ARG A 406 23.09 11.53 -27.51
N PHE A 407 23.59 11.52 -28.76
CA PHE A 407 24.02 12.68 -29.57
C PHE A 407 25.18 13.48 -28.95
N TYR A 408 25.88 12.97 -27.92
CA TYR A 408 27.01 13.63 -27.32
C TYR A 408 28.24 13.54 -28.21
N ARG A 409 29.01 14.62 -28.26
CA ARG A 409 30.23 14.74 -29.08
C ARG A 409 31.19 15.70 -28.38
N VAL A 410 32.44 15.27 -28.17
CA VAL A 410 33.52 16.07 -27.54
C VAL A 410 33.83 17.32 -28.37
N ASP A 411 33.87 17.21 -29.69
CA ASP A 411 34.08 18.36 -30.60
C ASP A 411 33.04 18.33 -31.77
N LYS A 412 32.08 19.24 -31.73
CA LYS A 412 30.99 19.33 -32.70
C LYS A 412 31.47 19.75 -34.11
N ALA A 413 32.58 20.52 -34.20
CA ALA A 413 33.05 21.02 -35.50
C ALA A 413 33.85 19.95 -36.26
N ARG A 414 34.79 19.32 -35.62
CA ARG A 414 35.68 18.31 -36.20
C ARG A 414 34.93 17.00 -36.54
N SER A 415 33.98 16.64 -35.72
CA SER A 415 33.21 15.40 -35.91
C SER A 415 32.09 15.52 -36.97
N ARG A 416 31.71 16.71 -37.45
CA ARG A 416 30.86 16.86 -38.65
C ARG A 416 31.61 16.41 -39.93
N ALA A 417 32.87 16.78 -40.06
CA ALA A 417 33.69 16.34 -41.17
C ALA A 417 33.93 14.81 -41.20
N SER A 418 33.91 14.14 -40.06
CA SER A 418 34.09 12.69 -39.95
C SER A 418 32.77 11.89 -39.93
N GLY A 419 31.59 12.51 -40.10
CA GLY A 419 30.28 11.84 -40.27
C GLY A 419 29.72 11.11 -39.05
N GLY A 420 30.13 11.45 -37.83
CA GLY A 420 29.62 10.81 -36.60
C GLY A 420 28.26 11.35 -36.14
N SER A 421 27.26 10.49 -35.92
CA SER A 421 25.95 10.87 -35.40
C SER A 421 25.89 11.11 -33.89
N GLY A 422 26.92 10.69 -33.12
CA GLY A 422 26.89 10.70 -31.65
C GLY A 422 25.97 9.65 -31.02
N LEU A 423 25.49 8.69 -31.81
CA LEU A 423 24.61 7.61 -31.35
C LEU A 423 25.34 6.28 -31.09
N GLY A 424 26.52 6.05 -31.70
CA GLY A 424 27.18 4.75 -31.64
C GLY A 424 27.54 4.29 -30.21
N LEU A 425 28.12 5.19 -29.39
CA LEU A 425 28.48 4.84 -28.02
C LEU A 425 27.27 4.73 -27.08
N SER A 426 26.19 5.45 -27.34
CA SER A 426 24.95 5.28 -26.57
C SER A 426 24.26 3.94 -26.90
N ILE A 427 24.26 3.53 -28.16
CA ILE A 427 23.75 2.20 -28.57
C ILE A 427 24.59 1.10 -27.90
N VAL A 428 25.92 1.23 -27.90
CA VAL A 428 26.81 0.29 -27.20
C VAL A 428 26.48 0.22 -25.71
N HIS A 429 26.33 1.36 -25.05
CA HIS A 429 26.01 1.43 -23.62
C HIS A 429 24.67 0.75 -23.32
N ASP A 430 23.62 1.10 -24.06
CA ASP A 430 22.27 0.57 -23.83
C ASP A 430 22.22 -0.95 -24.13
N ALA A 431 22.89 -1.41 -25.21
CA ALA A 431 23.00 -2.84 -25.52
C ALA A 431 23.79 -3.62 -24.46
N VAL A 432 24.92 -3.08 -23.96
CA VAL A 432 25.71 -3.72 -22.89
C VAL A 432 24.84 -3.87 -21.63
N LEU A 433 24.11 -2.83 -21.22
CA LEU A 433 23.23 -2.90 -20.07
C LEU A 433 22.06 -3.88 -20.26
N ALA A 434 21.47 -3.96 -21.46
CA ALA A 434 20.39 -4.89 -21.77
C ALA A 434 20.83 -6.37 -21.61
N HIS A 435 22.13 -6.65 -21.82
CA HIS A 435 22.71 -7.99 -21.60
C HIS A 435 23.40 -8.16 -20.23
N GLY A 436 23.07 -7.32 -19.23
CA GLY A 436 23.56 -7.42 -17.86
C GLY A 436 25.06 -7.10 -17.71
N GLY A 437 25.67 -6.49 -18.72
CA GLY A 437 27.07 -6.08 -18.72
C GLY A 437 27.30 -4.69 -18.15
N THR A 438 28.58 -4.28 -18.13
CA THR A 438 29.02 -2.92 -17.80
C THR A 438 30.04 -2.43 -18.79
N ILE A 439 30.07 -1.11 -19.06
CA ILE A 439 31.06 -0.48 -19.92
C ILE A 439 31.73 0.67 -19.19
N ALA A 440 33.05 0.77 -19.37
CA ALA A 440 33.84 1.88 -18.85
C ALA A 440 34.83 2.39 -19.91
N VAL A 441 35.19 3.68 -19.81
CA VAL A 441 36.18 4.30 -20.69
C VAL A 441 37.30 4.89 -19.86
N GLY A 442 38.54 4.67 -20.31
CA GLY A 442 39.76 5.17 -19.70
C GLY A 442 40.72 5.79 -20.72
N GLN A 443 41.87 6.25 -20.23
CA GLN A 443 42.95 6.73 -21.06
C GLN A 443 43.91 5.60 -21.40
N ASN A 444 44.24 5.45 -22.66
CA ASN A 444 45.36 4.59 -23.07
C ASN A 444 46.70 5.36 -22.94
N LYS A 445 47.77 4.70 -22.58
CA LYS A 445 49.10 5.32 -22.46
C LYS A 445 49.99 4.91 -23.63
N PRO A 446 50.76 5.85 -24.22
CA PRO A 446 50.95 7.25 -23.84
C PRO A 446 49.82 8.18 -24.31
N GLN A 447 48.99 7.79 -25.29
CA GLN A 447 47.89 8.56 -25.85
C GLN A 447 46.81 7.60 -26.40
N GLY A 448 45.52 8.04 -26.37
CA GLY A 448 44.41 7.28 -26.90
C GLY A 448 43.36 6.98 -25.83
N SER A 449 42.38 6.16 -26.20
CA SER A 449 41.29 5.74 -25.31
C SER A 449 41.31 4.21 -25.13
N VAL A 450 40.77 3.74 -24.02
CA VAL A 450 40.52 2.31 -23.78
C VAL A 450 39.07 2.15 -23.29
N PHE A 451 38.31 1.34 -24.02
CA PHE A 451 36.96 0.92 -23.63
C PHE A 451 37.03 -0.50 -23.08
N VAL A 452 36.45 -0.73 -21.93
CA VAL A 452 36.37 -2.04 -21.28
C VAL A 452 34.88 -2.37 -21.09
N VAL A 453 34.42 -3.42 -21.73
CA VAL A 453 33.08 -4.00 -21.58
C VAL A 453 33.24 -5.30 -20.82
N THR A 454 32.37 -5.49 -19.82
CA THR A 454 32.33 -6.68 -18.99
C THR A 454 30.97 -7.32 -19.06
N PHE A 455 30.92 -8.62 -19.38
CA PHE A 455 29.70 -9.42 -19.34
C PHE A 455 29.80 -10.51 -18.26
N PRO A 456 28.69 -10.94 -17.68
CA PRO A 456 28.66 -12.13 -16.81
C PRO A 456 29.00 -13.38 -17.64
N ARG A 457 29.79 -14.28 -17.05
CA ARG A 457 30.06 -15.57 -17.66
C ARG A 457 28.90 -16.51 -17.41
N PRO A 458 28.30 -17.13 -18.43
CA PRO A 458 27.18 -18.03 -18.23
C PRO A 458 27.63 -19.29 -17.47
N THR A 459 26.71 -19.87 -16.70
CA THR A 459 26.91 -21.14 -16.03
C THR A 459 26.88 -22.30 -17.05
N SER A 460 27.50 -23.45 -16.71
CA SER A 460 27.52 -24.63 -17.59
C SER A 460 26.11 -25.14 -17.92
N GLU A 461 25.12 -24.88 -17.08
CA GLU A 461 23.72 -25.22 -17.32
C GLU A 461 23.06 -24.33 -18.39
N GLU A 462 23.46 -23.07 -18.50
CA GLU A 462 22.91 -22.10 -19.46
C GLU A 462 23.51 -22.25 -20.87
N THR A 463 24.75 -22.76 -20.98
CA THR A 463 25.41 -22.96 -22.28
C THR A 463 25.09 -24.29 -22.95
N GLY A 464 24.47 -25.25 -22.23
CA GLY A 464 24.12 -26.56 -22.76
C GLY A 464 25.34 -27.44 -23.14
N ILE A 465 26.52 -27.11 -22.63
CA ILE A 465 27.80 -27.81 -22.87
C ILE A 465 28.27 -28.46 -21.57
#